data_4b025db1e3fe27e3c2574f625dad05fd
#
_entry.id   4b025db1e3fe27e3c2574f625dad05fd
#
_cell.length_a   1.000
_cell.length_b   1.000
_cell.length_c   1.000
_cell.angle_alpha   90.00
_cell.angle_beta   90.00
_cell.angle_gamma   90.00
#
_symmetry.space_group_name_H-M   'P 1'
#
loop_
_entity.id
_entity.type
_entity.pdbx_description
1 polymer ?
#
loop_
_entity_poly.entity_id
_entity_poly.type
_entity_poly.pdbx_seq_one_letter_code
_entity_poly.pdbx_strand_id
1 'polypeptide(L)'
;LCADNLFTGSKRNVEHLHGHPRFEFMRHDVCNPLRIEVDEIYNLACPASPPHYQHNPVYTTKTSVMGALNMLGLAKRIGCKVFQASTSEVYGDPAVHPQTETYWGNVNPIGTRACYDEGKRCAETLFFDYHRQHGVDIKVVRIFNTYGPRMHPRDGRVVSNFITQALTGEDITIYGDGSQTRSFCYVDDLIDGFVRLMASDRAVTGPVNMGNPDEFSMIELAEQVLKLTVSKSAIRHMPLPADDPRQRQPD
;
A
#
# COMPACT_ATOMS: atom_id res chain seq x y z
N LEU A 1 17.50 5.09 -9.36
CA LEU A 1 16.94 4.10 -10.26
C LEU A 1 15.49 3.77 -9.86
N CYS A 2 14.54 3.85 -10.80
CA CYS A 2 13.16 3.41 -10.61
C CYS A 2 12.95 2.11 -11.43
N ALA A 3 12.68 1.00 -10.74
CA ALA A 3 12.42 -0.29 -11.37
C ALA A 3 10.94 -0.65 -11.25
N ASP A 4 10.25 -0.87 -12.37
CA ASP A 4 8.82 -1.19 -12.43
C ASP A 4 8.51 -2.02 -13.68
N ASN A 5 7.62 -3.01 -13.57
CA ASN A 5 7.17 -3.80 -14.72
C ASN A 5 5.96 -3.19 -15.44
N LEU A 6 5.38 -2.12 -14.88
CA LEU A 6 4.20 -1.40 -15.36
C LEU A 6 2.92 -2.26 -15.37
N PHE A 7 2.80 -3.18 -14.41
CA PHE A 7 1.58 -3.99 -14.27
C PHE A 7 0.37 -3.13 -13.85
N THR A 8 0.56 -2.26 -12.86
CA THR A 8 -0.44 -1.28 -12.42
C THR A 8 0.03 0.16 -12.62
N GLY A 9 1.33 0.37 -12.77
CA GLY A 9 1.95 1.66 -12.93
C GLY A 9 1.87 2.22 -14.36
N SER A 10 2.16 3.51 -14.49
CA SER A 10 2.24 4.20 -15.79
C SER A 10 3.51 5.04 -15.88
N LYS A 11 4.18 5.02 -17.03
CA LYS A 11 5.32 5.89 -17.32
C LYS A 11 4.99 7.38 -17.19
N ARG A 12 3.72 7.77 -17.37
CA ARG A 12 3.25 9.14 -17.16
C ARG A 12 3.53 9.66 -15.74
N ASN A 13 3.55 8.76 -14.74
CA ASN A 13 3.79 9.15 -13.35
C ASN A 13 5.22 9.66 -13.13
N VAL A 14 6.18 9.23 -13.94
CA VAL A 14 7.60 9.60 -13.87
C VAL A 14 8.07 10.41 -15.09
N GLU A 15 7.16 10.82 -15.99
CA GLU A 15 7.49 11.53 -17.23
C GLU A 15 8.25 12.83 -16.95
N HIS A 16 7.88 13.57 -15.91
CA HIS A 16 8.53 14.81 -15.49
C HIS A 16 9.99 14.61 -15.02
N LEU A 17 10.43 13.37 -14.78
CA LEU A 17 11.81 13.02 -14.42
C LEU A 17 12.65 12.56 -15.61
N HIS A 18 12.02 12.33 -16.77
CA HIS A 18 12.75 11.90 -17.98
C HIS A 18 13.75 12.99 -18.38
N GLY A 19 14.98 12.58 -18.62
CA GLY A 19 16.10 13.48 -18.94
C GLY A 19 16.78 14.09 -17.71
N HIS A 20 16.27 13.90 -16.51
CA HIS A 20 16.97 14.33 -15.30
C HIS A 20 18.23 13.49 -15.07
N PRO A 21 19.43 14.07 -14.89
CA PRO A 21 20.70 13.34 -14.86
C PRO A 21 20.84 12.34 -13.71
N ARG A 22 20.02 12.46 -12.68
CA ARG A 22 19.98 11.55 -11.51
C ARG A 22 18.78 10.60 -11.52
N PHE A 23 18.06 10.47 -12.64
CA PHE A 23 16.92 9.59 -12.76
C PHE A 23 17.10 8.59 -13.89
N GLU A 24 16.90 7.32 -13.58
CA GLU A 24 16.90 6.22 -14.55
C GLU A 24 15.64 5.38 -14.33
N PHE A 25 14.99 4.98 -15.43
CA PHE A 25 13.86 4.05 -15.41
C PHE A 25 14.26 2.72 -16.03
N MET A 26 14.09 1.64 -15.27
CA MET A 26 14.31 0.27 -15.70
C MET A 26 12.99 -0.50 -15.72
N ARG A 27 12.63 -1.12 -16.85
CA ARG A 27 11.53 -2.08 -16.89
C ARG A 27 11.97 -3.41 -16.30
N HIS A 28 11.54 -3.71 -15.08
CA HIS A 28 11.94 -4.92 -14.36
C HIS A 28 10.80 -5.48 -13.53
N ASP A 29 10.70 -6.81 -13.46
CA ASP A 29 9.78 -7.52 -12.56
C ASP A 29 10.56 -8.01 -11.34
N VAL A 30 10.17 -7.55 -10.14
CA VAL A 30 10.83 -7.89 -8.87
C VAL A 30 10.78 -9.38 -8.52
N CYS A 31 9.92 -10.16 -9.20
CA CYS A 31 9.94 -11.63 -9.10
C CYS A 31 11.24 -12.24 -9.67
N ASN A 32 12.00 -11.47 -10.43
CA ASN A 32 13.30 -11.88 -10.96
C ASN A 32 14.43 -11.19 -10.19
N PRO A 33 15.58 -11.87 -10.00
CA PRO A 33 16.73 -11.26 -9.33
C PRO A 33 17.25 -10.02 -10.09
N LEU A 34 17.63 -9.00 -9.33
CA LEU A 34 18.26 -7.78 -9.83
C LEU A 34 19.72 -7.70 -9.35
N ARG A 35 20.63 -7.36 -10.26
CA ARG A 35 22.07 -7.22 -9.96
C ARG A 35 22.51 -5.80 -10.27
N ILE A 36 22.46 -4.96 -9.26
CA ILE A 36 22.84 -3.54 -9.27
C ILE A 36 23.58 -3.21 -7.99
N GLU A 37 24.23 -2.05 -7.96
CA GLU A 37 24.85 -1.47 -6.75
C GLU A 37 24.04 -0.22 -6.39
N VAL A 38 23.55 -0.17 -5.14
CA VAL A 38 22.76 0.94 -4.61
C VAL A 38 23.01 1.09 -3.11
N ASP A 39 22.79 2.28 -2.58
CA ASP A 39 22.96 2.58 -1.14
C ASP A 39 21.69 2.26 -0.34
N GLU A 40 20.52 2.37 -0.97
CA GLU A 40 19.22 2.13 -0.36
C GLU A 40 18.25 1.47 -1.34
N ILE A 41 17.36 0.62 -0.81
CA ILE A 41 16.28 -0.02 -1.57
C ILE A 41 14.94 0.34 -0.94
N TYR A 42 14.01 0.88 -1.74
CA TYR A 42 12.60 1.03 -1.37
C TYR A 42 11.77 -0.01 -2.12
N ASN A 43 11.41 -1.11 -1.46
CA ASN A 43 10.54 -2.14 -2.03
C ASN A 43 9.06 -1.75 -1.88
N LEU A 44 8.53 -1.10 -2.91
CA LEU A 44 7.13 -0.66 -2.98
C LEU A 44 6.29 -1.55 -3.93
N ALA A 45 6.93 -2.52 -4.58
CA ALA A 45 6.34 -3.29 -5.66
C ALA A 45 5.32 -4.33 -5.16
N CYS A 46 4.05 -4.10 -5.44
CA CYS A 46 2.97 -5.09 -5.34
C CYS A 46 1.68 -4.49 -5.93
N PRO A 47 0.82 -5.27 -6.61
CA PRO A 47 -0.57 -4.86 -6.83
C PRO A 47 -1.24 -4.64 -5.48
N ALA A 48 -1.80 -3.45 -5.23
CA ALA A 48 -2.23 -3.04 -3.89
C ALA A 48 -3.71 -2.66 -3.78
N SER A 49 -4.49 -2.78 -4.83
CA SER A 49 -5.93 -2.58 -4.79
C SER A 49 -6.70 -3.85 -5.14
N PRO A 50 -7.92 -4.06 -4.57
CA PRO A 50 -8.67 -5.29 -4.77
C PRO A 50 -8.85 -5.71 -6.24
N PRO A 51 -9.25 -4.83 -7.18
CA PRO A 51 -9.36 -5.21 -8.59
C PRO A 51 -8.04 -5.69 -9.19
N HIS A 52 -6.91 -5.12 -8.78
CA HIS A 52 -5.59 -5.46 -9.34
C HIS A 52 -5.02 -6.72 -8.72
N TYR A 53 -5.04 -6.88 -7.39
CA TYR A 53 -4.44 -8.06 -6.76
C TYR A 53 -5.30 -9.32 -6.93
N GLN A 54 -6.62 -9.18 -7.10
CA GLN A 54 -7.52 -10.30 -7.39
C GLN A 54 -7.55 -10.70 -8.87
N HIS A 55 -7.12 -9.82 -9.79
CA HIS A 55 -7.02 -10.15 -11.21
C HIS A 55 -6.04 -11.30 -11.47
N ASN A 56 -4.92 -11.32 -10.77
CA ASN A 56 -3.95 -12.43 -10.80
C ASN A 56 -3.42 -12.70 -9.39
N PRO A 57 -4.18 -13.44 -8.55
CA PRO A 57 -3.83 -13.61 -7.15
C PRO A 57 -2.52 -14.38 -6.95
N VAL A 58 -2.23 -15.38 -7.78
CA VAL A 58 -0.96 -16.12 -7.73
C VAL A 58 0.22 -15.20 -7.98
N TYR A 59 0.11 -14.31 -8.96
CA TYR A 59 1.14 -13.33 -9.27
C TYR A 59 1.32 -12.30 -8.14
N THR A 60 0.23 -11.89 -7.51
CA THR A 60 0.26 -10.98 -6.35
C THR A 60 1.06 -11.59 -5.18
N THR A 61 0.74 -12.83 -4.82
CA THR A 61 1.49 -13.58 -3.79
C THR A 61 2.96 -13.72 -4.19
N LYS A 62 3.23 -14.11 -5.44
CA LYS A 62 4.59 -14.24 -5.96
C LYS A 62 5.36 -12.91 -5.90
N THR A 63 4.74 -11.79 -6.27
CA THR A 63 5.38 -10.46 -6.21
C THR A 63 5.75 -10.08 -4.78
N SER A 64 4.85 -10.32 -3.81
CA SER A 64 5.12 -10.04 -2.40
C SER A 64 6.27 -10.90 -1.86
N VAL A 65 6.25 -12.20 -2.11
CA VAL A 65 7.21 -13.14 -1.51
C VAL A 65 8.55 -13.15 -2.25
N MET A 66 8.53 -13.38 -3.56
CA MET A 66 9.76 -13.42 -4.37
C MET A 66 10.40 -12.03 -4.49
N GLY A 67 9.59 -10.97 -4.61
CA GLY A 67 10.08 -9.60 -4.60
C GLY A 67 10.83 -9.28 -3.30
N ALA A 68 10.25 -9.64 -2.15
CA ALA A 68 10.90 -9.48 -0.86
C ALA A 68 12.23 -10.27 -0.79
N LEU A 69 12.22 -11.55 -1.18
CA LEU A 69 13.43 -12.40 -1.20
C LEU A 69 14.53 -11.81 -2.10
N ASN A 70 14.18 -11.35 -3.29
CA ASN A 70 15.14 -10.79 -4.24
C ASN A 70 15.74 -9.47 -3.72
N MET A 71 14.92 -8.58 -3.13
CA MET A 71 15.41 -7.32 -2.55
C MET A 71 16.25 -7.54 -1.30
N LEU A 72 15.87 -8.48 -0.44
CA LEU A 72 16.66 -8.87 0.73
C LEU A 72 17.99 -9.54 0.34
N GLY A 73 17.97 -10.42 -0.69
CA GLY A 73 19.18 -11.02 -1.24
C GLY A 73 20.13 -9.98 -1.82
N LEU A 74 19.59 -8.99 -2.54
CA LEU A 74 20.36 -7.85 -3.05
C LEU A 74 20.93 -7.03 -1.90
N ALA A 75 20.10 -6.61 -0.93
CA ALA A 75 20.54 -5.83 0.22
C ALA A 75 21.64 -6.54 1.03
N LYS A 76 21.50 -7.85 1.28
CA LYS A 76 22.52 -8.67 1.92
C LYS A 76 23.83 -8.69 1.14
N ARG A 77 23.77 -8.84 -0.19
CA ARG A 77 24.95 -8.93 -1.07
C ARG A 77 25.77 -7.64 -1.06
N ILE A 78 25.10 -6.49 -1.12
CA ILE A 78 25.78 -5.18 -1.25
C ILE A 78 25.91 -4.43 0.08
N GLY A 79 25.27 -4.91 1.16
CA GLY A 79 25.35 -4.28 2.49
C GLY A 79 24.51 -3.00 2.62
N CYS A 80 23.45 -2.83 1.81
CA CYS A 80 22.63 -1.64 1.84
C CYS A 80 21.39 -1.79 2.74
N LYS A 81 20.76 -0.67 3.10
CA LYS A 81 19.50 -0.59 3.81
C LYS A 81 18.32 -0.91 2.87
N VAL A 82 17.31 -1.60 3.39
CA VAL A 82 16.13 -1.97 2.59
C VAL A 82 14.81 -1.68 3.33
N PHE A 83 13.94 -0.95 2.65
CA PHE A 83 12.60 -0.60 3.09
C PHE A 83 11.57 -1.58 2.50
N GLN A 84 10.59 -1.99 3.31
CA GLN A 84 9.45 -2.80 2.89
C GLN A 84 8.15 -2.05 3.09
N ALA A 85 7.45 -1.78 2.00
CA ALA A 85 6.05 -1.38 2.04
C ALA A 85 5.18 -2.59 2.39
N SER A 86 4.87 -2.74 3.69
CA SER A 86 3.80 -3.59 4.18
C SER A 86 2.48 -2.81 4.19
N THR A 87 1.48 -3.29 4.90
CA THR A 87 0.12 -2.76 4.82
C THR A 87 -0.65 -3.00 6.11
N SER A 88 -1.66 -2.18 6.40
CA SER A 88 -2.63 -2.44 7.47
C SER A 88 -3.48 -3.70 7.22
N GLU A 89 -3.48 -4.24 5.99
CA GLU A 89 -4.17 -5.51 5.67
C GLU A 89 -3.58 -6.72 6.42
N VAL A 90 -2.33 -6.62 6.93
CA VAL A 90 -1.74 -7.67 7.79
C VAL A 90 -2.51 -7.87 9.09
N TYR A 91 -3.33 -6.90 9.48
CA TYR A 91 -4.22 -7.00 10.63
C TYR A 91 -5.54 -7.73 10.33
N GLY A 92 -5.91 -7.90 9.06
CA GLY A 92 -7.14 -8.57 8.64
C GLY A 92 -8.41 -7.84 9.06
N ASP A 93 -9.38 -8.58 9.60
CA ASP A 93 -10.55 -8.03 10.31
C ASP A 93 -10.21 -7.88 11.79
N PRO A 94 -9.74 -6.69 12.23
CA PRO A 94 -9.06 -6.55 13.51
C PRO A 94 -10.04 -6.59 14.68
N ALA A 95 -9.67 -7.35 15.73
CA ALA A 95 -10.35 -7.34 17.02
C ALA A 95 -9.85 -6.21 17.96
N VAL A 96 -8.79 -5.48 17.55
CA VAL A 96 -8.17 -4.36 18.29
C VAL A 96 -8.33 -3.08 17.50
N HIS A 97 -8.79 -2.01 18.14
CA HIS A 97 -9.00 -0.71 17.52
C HIS A 97 -8.65 0.43 18.50
N PRO A 98 -7.81 1.40 18.13
CA PRO A 98 -6.96 1.41 16.94
C PRO A 98 -5.94 0.26 16.90
N GLN A 99 -5.37 -0.05 15.72
CA GLN A 99 -4.44 -1.16 15.57
C GLN A 99 -3.03 -0.72 15.98
N THR A 100 -2.49 -1.37 17.01
CA THR A 100 -1.09 -1.23 17.45
C THR A 100 -0.18 -2.18 16.69
N GLU A 101 1.12 -1.86 16.56
CA GLU A 101 2.09 -2.74 15.86
C GLU A 101 2.29 -4.08 16.54
N THR A 102 2.00 -4.18 17.85
CA THR A 102 2.09 -5.44 18.61
C THR A 102 0.93 -6.40 18.35
N TYR A 103 -0.13 -5.94 17.70
CA TYR A 103 -1.27 -6.79 17.35
C TYR A 103 -0.93 -7.69 16.15
N TRP A 104 -1.10 -9.01 16.31
CA TRP A 104 -0.71 -9.99 15.28
C TRP A 104 -1.71 -10.13 14.12
N GLY A 105 -2.90 -9.58 14.30
CA GLY A 105 -3.94 -9.60 13.27
C GLY A 105 -4.88 -10.81 13.34
N ASN A 106 -5.93 -10.72 12.52
CA ASN A 106 -6.95 -11.76 12.32
C ASN A 106 -7.24 -11.85 10.81
N VAL A 107 -6.35 -12.51 10.06
CA VAL A 107 -6.42 -12.64 8.60
C VAL A 107 -7.10 -13.96 8.23
N ASN A 108 -7.99 -13.93 7.23
CA ASN A 108 -8.53 -15.12 6.61
C ASN A 108 -7.51 -15.68 5.58
N PRO A 109 -6.79 -16.79 5.89
CA PRO A 109 -5.68 -17.26 5.04
C PRO A 109 -6.12 -17.87 3.70
N ILE A 110 -7.41 -18.13 3.52
CA ILE A 110 -7.98 -18.74 2.31
C ILE A 110 -9.03 -17.85 1.63
N GLY A 111 -9.23 -16.64 2.14
CA GLY A 111 -10.16 -15.67 1.54
C GLY A 111 -9.64 -15.08 0.22
N THR A 112 -10.50 -14.38 -0.49
CA THR A 112 -10.16 -13.77 -1.79
C THR A 112 -9.09 -12.67 -1.68
N ARG A 113 -8.86 -12.13 -0.48
CA ARG A 113 -7.84 -11.12 -0.18
C ARG A 113 -6.50 -11.74 0.27
N ALA A 114 -6.50 -13.04 0.63
CA ALA A 114 -5.35 -13.73 1.21
C ALA A 114 -4.07 -13.64 0.34
N CYS A 115 -4.20 -13.58 -0.98
CA CYS A 115 -3.07 -13.42 -1.89
C CYS A 115 -2.25 -12.14 -1.61
N TYR A 116 -2.90 -11.08 -1.18
CA TYR A 116 -2.26 -9.84 -0.78
C TYR A 116 -1.89 -9.84 0.71
N ASP A 117 -2.85 -10.13 1.58
CA ASP A 117 -2.70 -10.06 3.03
C ASP A 117 -1.61 -11.02 3.53
N GLU A 118 -1.70 -12.29 3.22
CA GLU A 118 -0.70 -13.30 3.58
C GLU A 118 0.62 -13.12 2.83
N GLY A 119 0.57 -12.64 1.58
CA GLY A 119 1.78 -12.28 0.83
C GLY A 119 2.60 -11.21 1.54
N LYS A 120 1.94 -10.17 2.08
CA LYS A 120 2.60 -9.09 2.84
C LYS A 120 3.04 -9.56 4.22
N ARG A 121 2.27 -10.40 4.92
CA ARG A 121 2.68 -11.03 6.19
C ARG A 121 3.93 -11.88 6.00
N CYS A 122 3.98 -12.71 4.97
CA CYS A 122 5.16 -13.50 4.63
C CYS A 122 6.38 -12.61 4.32
N ALA A 123 6.19 -11.49 3.59
CA ALA A 123 7.25 -10.53 3.33
C ALA A 123 7.80 -9.91 4.63
N GLU A 124 6.94 -9.53 5.59
CA GLU A 124 7.41 -9.07 6.93
C GLU A 124 8.25 -10.14 7.62
N THR A 125 7.77 -11.40 7.66
CA THR A 125 8.52 -12.53 8.25
C THR A 125 9.91 -12.64 7.63
N LEU A 126 10.03 -12.61 6.30
CA LEU A 126 11.30 -12.68 5.59
C LEU A 126 12.23 -11.51 5.95
N PHE A 127 11.71 -10.28 6.05
CA PHE A 127 12.51 -9.12 6.42
C PHE A 127 13.11 -9.27 7.81
N PHE A 128 12.30 -9.65 8.82
CA PHE A 128 12.79 -9.87 10.17
C PHE A 128 13.72 -11.08 10.29
N ASP A 129 13.51 -12.16 9.52
CA ASP A 129 14.44 -13.31 9.49
C ASP A 129 15.79 -12.94 8.88
N TYR A 130 15.81 -12.19 7.77
CA TYR A 130 17.07 -11.68 7.21
C TYR A 130 17.81 -10.73 8.15
N HIS A 131 17.08 -9.91 8.89
CA HIS A 131 17.67 -9.05 9.93
C HIS A 131 18.29 -9.89 11.03
N ARG A 132 17.56 -10.84 11.62
CA ARG A 132 18.05 -11.70 12.72
C ARG A 132 19.20 -12.61 12.29
N GLN A 133 19.10 -13.21 11.12
CA GLN A 133 20.07 -14.21 10.65
C GLN A 133 21.30 -13.59 9.99
N HIS A 134 21.12 -12.48 9.28
CA HIS A 134 22.16 -11.92 8.42
C HIS A 134 22.53 -10.47 8.76
N GLY A 135 21.89 -9.85 9.73
CA GLY A 135 22.13 -8.47 10.11
C GLY A 135 21.79 -7.45 9.03
N VAL A 136 20.88 -7.77 8.08
CA VAL A 136 20.44 -6.81 7.07
C VAL A 136 19.76 -5.63 7.76
N ASP A 137 20.08 -4.40 7.34
CA ASP A 137 19.43 -3.19 7.83
C ASP A 137 18.08 -3.02 7.16
N ILE A 138 17.01 -3.25 7.91
CA ILE A 138 15.62 -3.26 7.41
C ILE A 138 14.81 -2.11 7.98
N LYS A 139 13.83 -1.65 7.21
CA LYS A 139 12.75 -0.74 7.65
C LYS A 139 11.43 -1.29 7.14
N VAL A 140 10.51 -1.64 8.05
CA VAL A 140 9.20 -2.21 7.70
C VAL A 140 8.10 -1.23 8.09
N VAL A 141 7.22 -0.91 7.15
CA VAL A 141 6.09 0.02 7.35
C VAL A 141 4.78 -0.67 7.05
N ARG A 142 3.81 -0.56 7.95
CA ARG A 142 2.41 -0.94 7.72
C ARG A 142 1.62 0.30 7.29
N ILE A 143 1.39 0.38 5.99
CA ILE A 143 0.74 1.53 5.36
C ILE A 143 -0.78 1.40 5.52
N PHE A 144 -1.41 2.45 6.07
CA PHE A 144 -2.86 2.59 6.08
C PHE A 144 -3.36 3.27 4.79
N ASN A 145 -4.69 3.42 4.65
CA ASN A 145 -5.25 3.94 3.41
C ASN A 145 -4.63 5.27 3.03
N THR A 146 -4.07 5.32 1.83
CA THR A 146 -3.38 6.49 1.30
C THR A 146 -4.06 6.95 0.02
N TYR A 147 -4.14 8.27 -0.16
CA TYR A 147 -4.67 8.90 -1.36
C TYR A 147 -3.74 10.03 -1.83
N GLY A 148 -3.88 10.42 -3.08
CA GLY A 148 -3.12 11.53 -3.62
C GLY A 148 -3.20 11.65 -5.14
N PRO A 149 -2.53 12.67 -5.72
CA PRO A 149 -2.48 12.85 -7.16
C PRO A 149 -1.85 11.66 -7.87
N ARG A 150 -2.21 11.46 -9.14
CA ARG A 150 -1.78 10.35 -9.99
C ARG A 150 -2.30 8.97 -9.56
N MET A 151 -3.20 8.90 -8.57
CA MET A 151 -3.95 7.69 -8.30
C MET A 151 -4.79 7.32 -9.52
N HIS A 152 -4.76 6.03 -9.92
CA HIS A 152 -5.46 5.62 -11.13
C HIS A 152 -6.98 5.82 -10.95
N PRO A 153 -7.71 6.45 -11.90
CA PRO A 153 -9.15 6.72 -11.76
C PRO A 153 -9.99 5.45 -11.52
N ARG A 154 -9.55 4.30 -12.06
CA ARG A 154 -10.20 3.00 -11.88
C ARG A 154 -9.40 2.11 -10.91
N ASP A 155 -8.82 2.71 -9.89
CA ASP A 155 -8.05 1.97 -8.87
C ASP A 155 -8.95 1.06 -8.02
N GLY A 156 -10.23 1.38 -7.90
CA GLY A 156 -11.21 0.60 -7.14
C GLY A 156 -11.26 0.93 -5.65
N ARG A 157 -10.37 1.79 -5.13
CA ARG A 157 -10.43 2.27 -3.76
C ARG A 157 -11.38 3.46 -3.63
N VAL A 158 -11.93 3.64 -2.43
CA VAL A 158 -13.06 4.54 -2.19
C VAL A 158 -12.81 5.99 -2.62
N VAL A 159 -11.66 6.58 -2.29
CA VAL A 159 -11.37 7.99 -2.61
C VAL A 159 -11.33 8.22 -4.12
N SER A 160 -10.61 7.38 -4.87
CA SER A 160 -10.54 7.49 -6.33
C SER A 160 -11.90 7.23 -6.99
N ASN A 161 -12.69 6.26 -6.48
CA ASN A 161 -14.01 5.96 -7.01
C ASN A 161 -14.97 7.15 -6.81
N PHE A 162 -15.06 7.69 -5.60
CA PHE A 162 -15.97 8.81 -5.29
C PHE A 162 -15.62 10.05 -6.11
N ILE A 163 -14.32 10.40 -6.20
CA ILE A 163 -13.87 11.54 -7.01
C ILE A 163 -14.20 11.33 -8.49
N THR A 164 -13.92 10.15 -9.02
CA THR A 164 -14.20 9.84 -10.44
C THR A 164 -15.69 9.91 -10.72
N GLN A 165 -16.53 9.26 -9.91
CA GLN A 165 -17.99 9.28 -10.05
C GLN A 165 -18.54 10.70 -9.97
N ALA A 166 -18.10 11.49 -8.99
CA ALA A 166 -18.54 12.87 -8.86
C ALA A 166 -18.16 13.74 -10.06
N LEU A 167 -16.96 13.57 -10.63
CA LEU A 167 -16.49 14.34 -11.78
C LEU A 167 -17.12 13.91 -13.10
N THR A 168 -17.52 12.64 -13.23
CA THR A 168 -18.18 12.11 -14.42
C THR A 168 -19.71 12.25 -14.38
N GLY A 169 -20.28 12.70 -13.25
CA GLY A 169 -21.72 12.83 -13.07
C GLY A 169 -22.43 11.50 -12.81
N GLU A 170 -21.68 10.45 -12.45
CA GLU A 170 -22.22 9.17 -12.02
C GLU A 170 -22.62 9.23 -10.54
N ASP A 171 -23.58 8.38 -10.11
CA ASP A 171 -23.94 8.27 -8.70
C ASP A 171 -22.75 7.79 -7.89
N ILE A 172 -22.50 8.41 -6.69
CA ILE A 172 -21.49 7.93 -5.75
C ILE A 172 -21.99 6.66 -5.07
N THR A 173 -21.27 5.55 -5.24
CA THR A 173 -21.66 4.25 -4.70
C THR A 173 -21.04 3.99 -3.34
N ILE A 174 -21.89 3.92 -2.30
CA ILE A 174 -21.50 3.52 -0.94
C ILE A 174 -21.95 2.08 -0.71
N TYR A 175 -21.02 1.23 -0.27
CA TYR A 175 -21.34 -0.14 0.10
C TYR A 175 -21.82 -0.19 1.57
N GLY A 176 -22.95 -0.86 1.82
CA GLY A 176 -23.60 -0.89 3.12
C GLY A 176 -24.35 0.42 3.43
N ASP A 177 -24.47 0.74 4.71
CA ASP A 177 -25.13 1.95 5.22
C ASP A 177 -24.21 3.19 5.22
N GLY A 178 -22.92 3.02 4.97
CA GLY A 178 -21.93 4.09 4.94
C GLY A 178 -21.41 4.52 6.31
N SER A 179 -21.78 3.83 7.38
CA SER A 179 -21.32 4.12 8.74
C SER A 179 -19.90 3.59 9.03
N GLN A 180 -19.40 2.69 8.18
CA GLN A 180 -18.03 2.17 8.31
C GLN A 180 -17.01 3.31 8.19
N THR A 181 -16.01 3.29 9.07
CA THR A 181 -14.99 4.34 9.15
C THR A 181 -13.67 3.89 8.55
N ARG A 182 -12.93 4.85 7.99
CA ARG A 182 -11.55 4.71 7.52
C ARG A 182 -10.78 5.98 7.79
N SER A 183 -9.51 5.82 8.10
CA SER A 183 -8.56 6.93 8.11
C SER A 183 -7.87 7.04 6.75
N PHE A 184 -7.56 8.24 6.30
CA PHE A 184 -6.94 8.51 5.01
C PHE A 184 -5.73 9.41 5.15
N CYS A 185 -4.56 8.92 4.75
CA CYS A 185 -3.31 9.66 4.76
C CYS A 185 -3.04 10.28 3.37
N TYR A 186 -2.62 11.54 3.34
CA TYR A 186 -2.16 12.14 2.09
C TYR A 186 -0.78 11.60 1.70
N VAL A 187 -0.55 11.39 0.41
CA VAL A 187 0.65 10.69 -0.08
C VAL A 187 1.95 11.40 0.27
N ASP A 188 1.97 12.74 0.29
CA ASP A 188 3.21 13.49 0.59
C ASP A 188 3.59 13.33 2.07
N ASP A 189 2.62 13.28 3.00
CA ASP A 189 2.86 13.01 4.41
C ASP A 189 3.39 11.59 4.62
N LEU A 190 2.84 10.62 3.86
CA LEU A 190 3.32 9.25 3.90
C LEU A 190 4.77 9.14 3.39
N ILE A 191 5.11 9.81 2.29
CA ILE A 191 6.46 9.80 1.72
C ILE A 191 7.45 10.49 2.65
N ASP A 192 7.09 11.60 3.31
CA ASP A 192 7.94 12.21 4.35
C ASP A 192 8.21 11.22 5.47
N GLY A 193 7.20 10.48 5.94
CA GLY A 193 7.34 9.39 6.90
C GLY A 193 8.33 8.30 6.44
N PHE A 194 8.27 7.88 5.16
CA PHE A 194 9.21 6.89 4.61
C PHE A 194 10.65 7.40 4.63
N VAL A 195 10.88 8.64 4.20
CA VAL A 195 12.21 9.25 4.17
C VAL A 195 12.77 9.37 5.58
N ARG A 196 11.96 9.81 6.56
CA ARG A 196 12.38 9.90 7.97
C ARG A 196 12.70 8.53 8.56
N LEU A 197 11.89 7.50 8.28
CA LEU A 197 12.17 6.15 8.75
C LEU A 197 13.45 5.60 8.14
N MET A 198 13.67 5.79 6.84
CA MET A 198 14.91 5.39 6.19
C MET A 198 16.14 6.12 6.74
N ALA A 199 16.00 7.36 7.17
CA ALA A 199 17.06 8.14 7.82
C ALA A 199 17.24 7.81 9.31
N SER A 200 16.36 7.02 9.93
CA SER A 200 16.41 6.69 11.36
C SER A 200 17.53 5.71 11.70
N ASP A 201 17.83 5.61 12.99
CA ASP A 201 18.82 4.67 13.52
C ASP A 201 18.53 3.23 13.08
N ARG A 202 19.59 2.44 12.89
CA ARG A 202 19.51 1.02 12.49
C ARG A 202 18.67 0.18 13.45
N ALA A 203 18.60 0.54 14.74
CA ALA A 203 17.78 -0.17 15.72
C ALA A 203 16.27 -0.01 15.49
N VAL A 204 15.85 1.03 14.75
CA VAL A 204 14.45 1.23 14.36
C VAL A 204 14.12 0.40 13.14
N THR A 205 13.78 -0.86 13.33
CA THR A 205 13.47 -1.81 12.25
C THR A 205 12.00 -1.76 11.82
N GLY A 206 11.12 -1.34 12.70
CA GLY A 206 9.67 -1.48 12.58
C GLY A 206 9.16 -2.83 13.16
N PRO A 207 7.95 -3.29 12.81
CA PRO A 207 7.05 -2.58 11.90
C PRO A 207 6.60 -1.24 12.52
N VAL A 208 6.38 -0.23 11.67
CA VAL A 208 5.83 1.08 12.07
C VAL A 208 4.52 1.29 11.33
N ASN A 209 3.44 1.60 12.06
CA ASN A 209 2.20 2.04 11.44
C ASN A 209 2.37 3.44 10.84
N MET A 210 1.98 3.61 9.58
CA MET A 210 1.96 4.93 8.94
C MET A 210 0.59 5.21 8.31
N GLY A 211 -0.04 6.26 8.79
CA GLY A 211 -1.36 6.70 8.38
C GLY A 211 -1.76 7.98 9.08
N ASN A 212 -2.98 8.42 8.84
CA ASN A 212 -3.60 9.51 9.58
C ASN A 212 -4.55 8.90 10.63
N PRO A 213 -4.52 9.28 11.91
CA PRO A 213 -5.42 8.78 12.92
C PRO A 213 -6.88 9.28 12.79
N ASP A 214 -7.10 10.36 12.03
CA ASP A 214 -8.44 10.93 11.85
C ASP A 214 -9.30 10.02 10.98
N GLU A 215 -10.44 9.58 11.50
CA GLU A 215 -11.39 8.73 10.79
C GLU A 215 -12.51 9.54 10.13
N PHE A 216 -12.95 9.06 8.98
CA PHE A 216 -14.15 9.53 8.29
C PHE A 216 -15.08 8.35 8.02
N SER A 217 -16.37 8.56 8.21
CA SER A 217 -17.37 7.63 7.66
C SER A 217 -17.41 7.73 6.13
N MET A 218 -17.89 6.70 5.50
CA MET A 218 -18.03 6.71 4.03
C MET A 218 -19.03 7.77 3.56
N ILE A 219 -20.04 8.07 4.38
CA ILE A 219 -21.00 9.16 4.09
C ILE A 219 -20.30 10.51 4.14
N GLU A 220 -19.57 10.81 5.22
CA GLU A 220 -18.83 12.08 5.37
C GLU A 220 -17.83 12.29 4.21
N LEU A 221 -17.12 11.24 3.82
CA LEU A 221 -16.21 11.31 2.68
C LEU A 221 -16.96 11.63 1.37
N ALA A 222 -18.09 10.96 1.11
CA ALA A 222 -18.90 11.21 -0.08
C ALA A 222 -19.42 12.64 -0.12
N GLU A 223 -19.94 13.16 0.99
CA GLU A 223 -20.43 14.53 1.12
C GLU A 223 -19.30 15.56 0.88
N GLN A 224 -18.09 15.31 1.43
CA GLN A 224 -16.94 16.16 1.17
C GLN A 224 -16.55 16.17 -0.31
N VAL A 225 -16.52 15.00 -0.96
CA VAL A 225 -16.20 14.90 -2.39
C VAL A 225 -17.24 15.66 -3.22
N LEU A 226 -18.54 15.48 -2.96
CA LEU A 226 -19.61 16.22 -3.66
C LEU A 226 -19.45 17.72 -3.50
N LYS A 227 -19.17 18.18 -2.29
CA LYS A 227 -18.96 19.60 -1.98
C LYS A 227 -17.77 20.17 -2.71
N LEU A 228 -16.61 19.49 -2.68
CA LEU A 228 -15.36 19.97 -3.31
C LEU A 228 -15.42 19.93 -4.84
N THR A 229 -16.10 18.95 -5.41
CA THR A 229 -16.24 18.83 -6.87
C THR A 229 -17.42 19.64 -7.43
N VAL A 230 -18.25 20.24 -6.55
CA VAL A 230 -19.50 20.93 -6.92
C VAL A 230 -20.42 20.01 -7.74
N SER A 231 -20.35 18.70 -7.48
CA SER A 231 -21.09 17.69 -8.21
C SER A 231 -22.55 17.61 -7.74
N LYS A 232 -23.45 17.29 -8.66
CA LYS A 232 -24.87 17.00 -8.40
C LYS A 232 -25.18 15.50 -8.35
N SER A 233 -24.16 14.65 -8.35
CA SER A 233 -24.30 13.19 -8.26
C SER A 233 -25.07 12.80 -6.99
N ALA A 234 -25.94 11.80 -7.09
CA ALA A 234 -26.64 11.25 -5.95
C ALA A 234 -25.75 10.23 -5.21
N ILE A 235 -26.03 10.00 -3.93
CA ILE A 235 -25.43 8.90 -3.16
C ILE A 235 -26.34 7.68 -3.31
N ARG A 236 -25.76 6.53 -3.72
CA ARG A 236 -26.45 5.26 -3.90
C ARG A 236 -25.83 4.17 -3.01
N HIS A 237 -26.67 3.51 -2.23
CA HIS A 237 -26.23 2.40 -1.38
C HIS A 237 -26.24 1.07 -2.15
N MET A 238 -25.18 0.28 -1.99
CA MET A 238 -24.99 -1.05 -2.58
C MET A 238 -24.74 -2.09 -1.48
N PRO A 239 -25.05 -3.39 -1.73
CA PRO A 239 -24.73 -4.45 -0.77
C PRO A 239 -23.23 -4.48 -0.43
N LEU A 240 -22.88 -4.74 0.84
CA LEU A 240 -21.50 -4.91 1.28
C LEU A 240 -20.86 -6.11 0.58
N PRO A 241 -19.62 -5.97 0.06
CA PRO A 241 -18.83 -7.10 -0.38
C PRO A 241 -18.50 -8.06 0.76
N ALA A 242 -18.33 -9.35 0.46
CA ALA A 242 -17.78 -10.30 1.40
C ALA A 242 -16.32 -9.94 1.77
N ASP A 243 -15.95 -10.15 3.02
CA ASP A 243 -14.57 -9.95 3.55
C ASP A 243 -14.07 -8.47 3.59
N ASP A 244 -14.96 -7.47 3.58
CA ASP A 244 -14.51 -6.07 3.79
C ASP A 244 -14.43 -5.77 5.30
N PRO A 245 -13.23 -5.39 5.83
CA PRO A 245 -13.07 -5.05 7.24
C PRO A 245 -13.93 -3.87 7.64
N ARG A 246 -14.45 -3.89 8.88
CA ARG A 246 -15.36 -2.83 9.37
C ARG A 246 -14.63 -1.54 9.75
N GLN A 247 -13.42 -1.63 10.32
CA GLN A 247 -12.68 -0.49 10.86
C GLN A 247 -11.17 -0.64 10.60
N ARG A 248 -10.50 0.49 10.29
CA ARG A 248 -9.04 0.58 10.17
C ARG A 248 -8.55 1.95 10.57
N GLN A 249 -7.79 1.99 11.67
CA GLN A 249 -7.20 3.20 12.21
C GLN A 249 -5.81 2.85 12.79
N PRO A 250 -4.75 3.59 12.40
CA PRO A 250 -3.44 3.44 13.04
C PRO A 250 -3.46 3.98 14.47
N ASP A 251 -2.74 3.31 15.37
CA ASP A 251 -2.40 3.84 16.67
C ASP A 251 -1.15 4.72 16.58
#